data_2a319a46bbb74e8d976dac9ce75018ac
#
_entry.id   2a319a46bbb74e8d976dac9ce75018ac
#
_cell.length_a   1.000
_cell.length_b   1.000
_cell.length_c   1.000
_cell.angle_alpha   90.00
_cell.angle_beta   90.00
_cell.angle_gamma   90.00
#
_symmetry.space_group_name_H-M   'P 1'
#
loop_
_entity.id
_entity.type
_entity.pdbx_description
1 polymer ?
#
loop_
_entity_poly.entity_id
_entity_poly.type
_entity_poly.pdbx_seq_one_letter_code
_entity_poly.pdbx_strand_id
1 'polypeptide(L)'
;TALAGVAVILPPATVNDAWAQPGGNASKSPGHVELGQGLARIWTASVTGANPRARLAASPVVSDGRLYVVDTTARVTAFDANNGAQIWSNALEIEDDGKASRFGGGVSATSTMVFATNGVGDVAALAADTGALSWQKRPAGPLRGAPTLSNGNVYVMTQDNQIYALRQTDGEAQWNEAGPVAASGIFGVGAPAAAQGTVIAGYSSGELAAYRY
;
A
#
# COMPACT_ATOMS: atom_id res chain seq x y z
N THR A 1 14.20 29.73 25.61
CA THR A 1 13.99 28.26 25.55
C THR A 1 15.35 27.59 25.48
N ALA A 2 15.64 26.64 26.41
CA ALA A 2 16.95 26.00 26.59
C ALA A 2 17.48 25.22 25.37
N LEU A 3 16.67 25.02 24.34
CA LEU A 3 17.02 24.26 23.11
C LEU A 3 17.28 25.14 21.87
N ALA A 4 17.19 26.47 22.00
CA ALA A 4 17.36 27.38 20.84
C ALA A 4 18.79 27.40 20.25
N GLY A 5 19.78 26.86 20.95
CA GLY A 5 21.17 26.78 20.53
C GLY A 5 21.64 25.37 20.15
N VAL A 6 20.77 24.37 20.15
CA VAL A 6 21.17 23.01 19.78
C VAL A 6 21.20 22.90 18.26
N ALA A 7 22.36 22.60 17.69
CA ALA A 7 22.50 22.35 16.26
C ALA A 7 21.77 21.07 15.89
N VAL A 8 20.85 21.15 14.93
CA VAL A 8 20.21 19.97 14.33
C VAL A 8 21.12 19.48 13.22
N ILE A 9 21.72 18.31 13.42
CA ILE A 9 22.58 17.66 12.43
C ILE A 9 21.70 16.60 11.74
N LEU A 10 21.38 16.85 10.46
CA LEU A 10 20.72 15.85 9.62
C LEU A 10 21.75 14.86 9.08
N PRO A 11 21.43 13.57 8.99
CA PRO A 11 22.26 12.63 8.25
C PRO A 11 22.38 13.08 6.80
N PRO A 12 23.44 12.71 6.06
CA PRO A 12 23.52 12.95 4.63
C PRO A 12 22.28 12.46 3.90
N ALA A 13 21.83 13.21 2.89
CA ALA A 13 20.78 12.76 2.02
C ALA A 13 21.23 11.53 1.21
N THR A 14 20.32 10.59 1.00
CA THR A 14 20.59 9.36 0.24
C THR A 14 19.65 9.27 -0.95
N VAL A 15 20.17 8.82 -2.10
CA VAL A 15 19.35 8.51 -3.28
C VAL A 15 18.37 7.40 -2.91
N ASN A 16 17.13 7.55 -3.34
CA ASN A 16 16.07 6.58 -3.11
C ASN A 16 15.63 5.97 -4.45
N ASP A 17 16.07 4.77 -4.73
CA ASP A 17 15.80 4.05 -5.99
C ASP A 17 14.42 3.38 -6.01
N ALA A 18 13.73 3.33 -4.87
CA ALA A 18 12.43 2.68 -4.75
C ALA A 18 11.51 3.43 -3.79
N TRP A 19 10.24 3.46 -4.12
CA TRP A 19 9.13 3.86 -3.25
C TRP A 19 8.10 2.74 -3.24
N ALA A 20 8.54 1.57 -2.76
CA ALA A 20 7.87 0.29 -2.96
C ALA A 20 6.55 0.13 -2.20
N GLN A 21 6.30 0.99 -1.24
CA GLN A 21 5.07 0.99 -0.42
C GLN A 21 4.66 2.45 -0.11
N PRO A 22 3.40 2.72 0.18
CA PRO A 22 2.98 4.03 0.70
C PRO A 22 3.80 4.43 1.93
N GLY A 23 4.39 5.63 1.89
CA GLY A 23 5.38 6.07 2.87
C GLY A 23 6.81 5.60 2.59
N GLY A 24 7.08 5.05 1.39
CA GLY A 24 8.40 4.68 0.89
C GLY A 24 8.79 3.23 1.18
N ASN A 25 8.67 2.80 2.41
CA ASN A 25 9.06 1.47 2.89
C ASN A 25 8.09 0.94 3.96
N ALA A 26 8.36 -0.25 4.50
CA ALA A 26 7.51 -0.89 5.51
C ALA A 26 7.42 -0.07 6.81
N SER A 27 8.49 0.60 7.22
CA SER A 27 8.52 1.40 8.46
C SER A 27 7.79 2.74 8.33
N LYS A 28 7.43 3.15 7.10
CA LYS A 28 6.88 4.49 6.79
C LYS A 28 7.82 5.64 7.17
N SER A 29 9.10 5.34 7.28
CA SER A 29 10.17 6.28 7.65
C SER A 29 11.37 6.11 6.73
N PRO A 30 11.35 6.73 5.53
CA PRO A 30 12.41 6.56 4.53
C PRO A 30 13.70 7.32 4.88
N GLY A 31 13.71 8.12 5.95
CA GLY A 31 14.87 8.93 6.34
C GLY A 31 15.01 10.21 5.52
N HIS A 32 16.24 10.70 5.41
CA HIS A 32 16.57 11.89 4.61
C HIS A 32 16.88 11.47 3.17
N VAL A 33 15.88 11.55 2.29
CA VAL A 33 16.03 11.21 0.87
C VAL A 33 16.52 12.40 0.07
N GLU A 34 17.36 12.12 -0.93
CA GLU A 34 17.86 13.14 -1.86
C GLU A 34 16.77 13.50 -2.87
N LEU A 35 16.57 14.78 -3.09
CA LEU A 35 15.71 15.33 -4.12
C LEU A 35 16.55 16.10 -5.14
N GLY A 36 16.44 15.72 -6.40
CA GLY A 36 17.12 16.41 -7.49
C GLY A 36 16.66 17.87 -7.62
N GLN A 37 17.58 18.73 -8.06
CA GLN A 37 17.26 20.13 -8.37
C GLN A 37 16.62 20.21 -9.77
N GLY A 38 15.64 21.12 -9.93
CA GLY A 38 15.01 21.36 -11.22
C GLY A 38 14.01 20.27 -11.63
N LEU A 39 13.05 19.97 -10.76
CA LEU A 39 11.97 19.00 -11.05
C LEU A 39 11.21 19.39 -12.33
N ALA A 40 11.12 18.46 -13.28
CA ALA A 40 10.34 18.58 -14.50
C ALA A 40 9.51 17.32 -14.73
N ARG A 41 8.33 17.51 -15.34
CA ARG A 41 7.53 16.38 -15.78
C ARG A 41 8.18 15.69 -16.98
N ILE A 42 8.52 14.41 -16.83
CA ILE A 42 9.16 13.61 -17.89
C ILE A 42 8.15 12.84 -18.75
N TRP A 43 7.02 12.43 -18.16
CA TRP A 43 5.94 11.73 -18.86
C TRP A 43 4.59 11.90 -18.14
N THR A 44 3.53 11.41 -18.75
CA THR A 44 2.18 11.33 -18.17
C THR A 44 1.54 10.03 -18.61
N ALA A 45 0.92 9.32 -17.65
CA ALA A 45 0.08 8.16 -17.93
C ALA A 45 -1.31 8.38 -17.29
N SER A 46 -2.30 7.64 -17.75
CA SER A 46 -3.68 7.74 -17.27
C SER A 46 -4.20 6.38 -16.83
N VAL A 47 -4.93 6.38 -15.73
CA VAL A 47 -5.69 5.24 -15.21
C VAL A 47 -7.13 5.68 -14.98
N THR A 48 -8.04 4.74 -14.70
CA THR A 48 -9.42 5.06 -14.36
C THR A 48 -9.47 5.92 -13.09
N GLY A 49 -9.88 7.15 -13.23
CA GLY A 49 -9.84 8.15 -12.17
C GLY A 49 -11.05 8.11 -11.23
N ALA A 50 -11.06 9.06 -10.31
CA ALA A 50 -12.17 9.26 -9.39
C ALA A 50 -13.44 9.75 -10.10
N ASN A 51 -14.58 9.38 -9.53
CA ASN A 51 -15.90 9.90 -9.89
C ASN A 51 -16.69 10.21 -8.61
N PRO A 52 -17.92 10.78 -8.69
CA PRO A 52 -18.69 11.15 -7.49
C PRO A 52 -18.96 10.00 -6.49
N ARG A 53 -18.86 8.75 -6.94
CA ARG A 53 -19.14 7.55 -6.14
C ARG A 53 -17.87 6.77 -5.77
N ALA A 54 -16.75 7.02 -6.43
CA ALA A 54 -15.50 6.30 -6.22
C ALA A 54 -14.33 7.27 -6.21
N ARG A 55 -13.56 7.28 -5.13
CA ARG A 55 -12.37 8.13 -4.98
C ARG A 55 -11.11 7.31 -5.20
N LEU A 56 -10.20 7.84 -6.01
CA LEU A 56 -8.87 7.28 -6.14
C LEU A 56 -8.06 7.73 -4.92
N ALA A 57 -7.83 6.82 -3.99
CA ALA A 57 -7.10 7.09 -2.76
C ALA A 57 -5.73 6.40 -2.72
N ALA A 58 -5.51 5.45 -3.62
CA ALA A 58 -4.25 4.69 -3.70
C ALA A 58 -3.12 5.57 -4.22
N SER A 59 -2.01 5.62 -3.48
CA SER A 59 -0.78 6.21 -3.96
C SER A 59 -0.06 5.24 -4.89
N PRO A 60 0.55 5.69 -5.99
CA PRO A 60 1.42 4.86 -6.81
C PRO A 60 2.67 4.47 -6.03
N VAL A 61 3.25 3.32 -6.38
CA VAL A 61 4.52 2.84 -5.81
C VAL A 61 5.51 2.54 -6.92
N VAL A 62 6.80 2.63 -6.61
CA VAL A 62 7.90 2.37 -7.56
C VAL A 62 8.82 1.32 -6.99
N SER A 63 9.06 0.27 -7.75
CA SER A 63 10.01 -0.79 -7.42
C SER A 63 10.63 -1.36 -8.70
N ASP A 64 11.93 -1.56 -8.69
CA ASP A 64 12.68 -2.16 -9.79
C ASP A 64 12.36 -1.53 -11.17
N GLY A 65 12.40 -0.19 -11.24
CA GLY A 65 12.17 0.58 -12.47
C GLY A 65 10.73 0.55 -13.01
N ARG A 66 9.78 0.04 -12.24
CA ARG A 66 8.34 -0.01 -12.60
C ARG A 66 7.52 0.79 -11.61
N LEU A 67 6.55 1.52 -12.14
CA LEU A 67 5.53 2.21 -11.34
C LEU A 67 4.24 1.38 -11.38
N TYR A 68 3.69 1.12 -10.21
CA TYR A 68 2.43 0.37 -10.06
C TYR A 68 1.36 1.25 -9.46
N VAL A 69 0.14 1.07 -9.93
CA VAL A 69 -1.05 1.76 -9.42
C VAL A 69 -2.26 0.82 -9.47
N VAL A 70 -3.14 0.94 -8.49
CA VAL A 70 -4.49 0.34 -8.54
C VAL A 70 -5.51 1.46 -8.71
N ASP A 71 -6.41 1.30 -9.65
CA ASP A 71 -7.43 2.30 -9.97
C ASP A 71 -8.77 2.05 -9.24
N THR A 72 -9.74 2.93 -9.47
CA THR A 72 -11.07 2.85 -8.84
C THR A 72 -11.91 1.66 -9.29
N THR A 73 -11.45 0.89 -10.27
CA THR A 73 -12.09 -0.34 -10.75
C THR A 73 -11.40 -1.61 -10.26
N ALA A 74 -10.45 -1.48 -9.31
CA ALA A 74 -9.58 -2.54 -8.82
C ALA A 74 -8.66 -3.13 -9.92
N ARG A 75 -8.32 -2.34 -10.92
CA ARG A 75 -7.35 -2.70 -11.96
C ARG A 75 -5.96 -2.28 -11.52
N VAL A 76 -5.03 -3.22 -11.50
CA VAL A 76 -3.61 -2.98 -11.25
C VAL A 76 -2.92 -2.77 -12.58
N THR A 77 -2.15 -1.70 -12.72
CA THR A 77 -1.39 -1.37 -13.92
C THR A 77 0.05 -1.10 -13.57
N ALA A 78 0.96 -1.64 -14.37
CA ALA A 78 2.39 -1.37 -14.31
C ALA A 78 2.82 -0.50 -15.50
N PHE A 79 3.62 0.50 -15.20
CA PHE A 79 4.24 1.39 -16.18
C PHE A 79 5.76 1.35 -16.02
N ASP A 80 6.48 1.53 -17.11
CA ASP A 80 7.92 1.81 -17.06
C ASP A 80 8.14 3.18 -16.38
N ALA A 81 8.92 3.18 -15.31
CA ALA A 81 9.14 4.39 -14.52
C ALA A 81 9.92 5.48 -15.29
N ASN A 82 10.66 5.14 -16.35
CA ASN A 82 11.48 6.08 -17.11
C ASN A 82 10.69 6.81 -18.21
N ASN A 83 9.72 6.13 -18.83
CA ASN A 83 9.03 6.66 -20.02
C ASN A 83 7.51 6.64 -19.94
N GLY A 84 6.92 6.03 -18.90
CA GLY A 84 5.48 5.94 -18.69
C GLY A 84 4.76 4.95 -19.62
N ALA A 85 5.48 4.13 -20.37
CA ALA A 85 4.86 3.09 -21.20
C ALA A 85 4.19 2.04 -20.32
N GLN A 86 2.97 1.65 -20.65
CA GLN A 86 2.27 0.57 -19.96
C GLN A 86 2.97 -0.76 -20.28
N ILE A 87 3.37 -1.47 -19.22
CA ILE A 87 3.99 -2.81 -19.33
C ILE A 87 2.89 -3.88 -19.33
N TRP A 88 2.03 -3.85 -18.31
CA TRP A 88 0.88 -4.74 -18.21
C TRP A 88 -0.27 -4.09 -17.45
N SER A 89 -1.45 -4.70 -17.52
CA SER A 89 -2.64 -4.30 -16.76
C SER A 89 -3.49 -5.54 -16.48
N ASN A 90 -3.84 -5.73 -15.19
CA ASN A 90 -4.69 -6.83 -14.74
C ASN A 90 -5.87 -6.28 -13.94
N ALA A 91 -7.09 -6.67 -14.30
CA ALA A 91 -8.28 -6.39 -13.51
C ALA A 91 -8.49 -7.54 -12.53
N LEU A 92 -8.47 -7.25 -11.24
CA LEU A 92 -8.77 -8.26 -10.23
C LEU A 92 -10.22 -8.74 -10.41
N GLU A 93 -10.42 -10.05 -10.42
CA GLU A 93 -11.76 -10.63 -10.47
C GLU A 93 -12.46 -10.35 -9.15
N ILE A 94 -13.68 -9.80 -9.23
CA ILE A 94 -14.53 -9.50 -8.09
C ILE A 94 -15.88 -10.13 -8.37
N GLU A 95 -16.36 -10.97 -7.44
CA GLU A 95 -17.69 -11.53 -7.48
C GLU A 95 -18.77 -10.44 -7.57
N ASP A 96 -19.88 -10.73 -8.21
CA ASP A 96 -20.84 -9.77 -8.75
C ASP A 96 -21.39 -8.72 -7.78
N ASP A 97 -21.53 -9.05 -6.51
CA ASP A 97 -22.11 -8.16 -5.49
C ASP A 97 -21.19 -7.00 -5.06
N GLY A 98 -19.90 -7.04 -5.43
CA GLY A 98 -18.87 -6.09 -5.02
C GLY A 98 -18.59 -4.94 -5.98
N LYS A 99 -19.20 -4.89 -7.16
CA LYS A 99 -18.83 -3.95 -8.25
C LYS A 99 -18.92 -2.47 -7.86
N ALA A 100 -19.83 -2.11 -6.97
CA ALA A 100 -19.99 -0.73 -6.51
C ALA A 100 -18.96 -0.30 -5.46
N SER A 101 -18.25 -1.24 -4.82
CA SER A 101 -17.30 -0.99 -3.71
C SER A 101 -15.85 -1.34 -4.05
N ARG A 102 -15.50 -1.39 -5.33
CA ARG A 102 -14.14 -1.74 -5.81
C ARG A 102 -13.08 -0.73 -5.44
N PHE A 103 -13.48 0.53 -5.26
CA PHE A 103 -12.58 1.61 -4.92
C PHE A 103 -12.09 1.48 -3.46
N GLY A 104 -10.91 1.96 -3.21
CA GLY A 104 -10.22 1.81 -1.93
C GLY A 104 -9.04 0.85 -2.05
N GLY A 105 -8.39 0.57 -0.94
CA GLY A 105 -7.19 -0.23 -0.94
C GLY A 105 -5.97 0.52 -1.47
N GLY A 106 -5.03 -0.21 -2.02
CA GLY A 106 -3.80 0.33 -2.58
C GLY A 106 -2.86 -0.77 -3.05
N VAL A 107 -1.64 -0.38 -3.36
CA VAL A 107 -0.63 -1.28 -3.91
C VAL A 107 0.69 -1.13 -3.18
N SER A 108 1.41 -2.23 -3.03
CA SER A 108 2.79 -2.29 -2.55
C SER A 108 3.53 -3.36 -3.34
N ALA A 109 4.84 -3.20 -3.53
CA ALA A 109 5.61 -4.06 -4.40
C ALA A 109 6.92 -4.53 -3.76
N THR A 110 7.40 -5.67 -4.21
CA THR A 110 8.78 -6.12 -4.11
C THR A 110 9.40 -6.10 -5.52
N SER A 111 10.64 -6.52 -5.68
CA SER A 111 11.25 -6.67 -7.00
C SER A 111 10.56 -7.71 -7.88
N THR A 112 9.87 -8.70 -7.29
CA THR A 112 9.28 -9.84 -8.00
C THR A 112 7.77 -9.91 -7.95
N MET A 113 7.13 -9.28 -6.96
CA MET A 113 5.70 -9.38 -6.70
C MET A 113 5.07 -8.01 -6.45
N VAL A 114 3.82 -7.88 -6.87
CA VAL A 114 2.95 -6.74 -6.55
C VAL A 114 1.78 -7.23 -5.74
N PHE A 115 1.51 -6.58 -4.63
CA PHE A 115 0.38 -6.89 -3.74
C PHE A 115 -0.62 -5.74 -3.81
N ALA A 116 -1.85 -6.05 -4.13
CA ALA A 116 -2.92 -5.08 -4.25
C ALA A 116 -4.09 -5.43 -3.34
N THR A 117 -4.73 -4.40 -2.82
CA THR A 117 -5.96 -4.51 -2.02
C THR A 117 -7.06 -3.70 -2.66
N ASN A 118 -8.32 -4.05 -2.40
CA ASN A 118 -9.48 -3.32 -2.88
C ASN A 118 -10.53 -3.07 -1.77
N GLY A 119 -11.55 -2.29 -2.10
CA GLY A 119 -12.60 -1.89 -1.17
C GLY A 119 -13.61 -2.99 -0.82
N VAL A 120 -13.58 -4.15 -1.47
CA VAL A 120 -14.43 -5.30 -1.11
C VAL A 120 -13.74 -6.29 -0.17
N GLY A 121 -12.44 -6.12 0.05
CA GLY A 121 -11.70 -6.94 1.00
C GLY A 121 -10.70 -7.91 0.37
N ASP A 122 -10.50 -7.86 -0.94
CA ASP A 122 -9.54 -8.75 -1.59
C ASP A 122 -8.11 -8.25 -1.38
N VAL A 123 -7.23 -9.22 -1.20
CA VAL A 123 -5.78 -9.09 -1.27
C VAL A 123 -5.31 -10.00 -2.40
N ALA A 124 -4.60 -9.45 -3.35
CA ALA A 124 -4.08 -10.18 -4.50
C ALA A 124 -2.57 -10.01 -4.62
N ALA A 125 -1.89 -11.07 -5.02
CA ALA A 125 -0.48 -11.05 -5.39
C ALA A 125 -0.33 -11.35 -6.88
N LEU A 126 0.41 -10.48 -7.56
CA LEU A 126 0.67 -10.57 -8.99
C LEU A 126 2.19 -10.59 -9.24
N ALA A 127 2.61 -11.28 -10.28
CA ALA A 127 3.99 -11.22 -10.73
C ALA A 127 4.35 -9.81 -11.22
N ALA A 128 5.46 -9.25 -10.76
CA ALA A 128 5.83 -7.87 -11.04
C ALA A 128 6.14 -7.61 -12.52
N ASP A 129 6.64 -8.60 -13.24
CA ASP A 129 7.04 -8.52 -14.63
C ASP A 129 5.87 -8.67 -15.62
N THR A 130 4.90 -9.53 -15.33
CA THR A 130 3.82 -9.91 -16.25
C THR A 130 2.42 -9.52 -15.80
N GLY A 131 2.24 -9.21 -14.50
CA GLY A 131 0.94 -9.00 -13.91
C GLY A 131 0.11 -10.28 -13.76
N ALA A 132 0.71 -11.46 -13.94
CA ALA A 132 0.02 -12.73 -13.75
C ALA A 132 -0.39 -12.89 -12.29
N LEU A 133 -1.65 -13.26 -12.06
CA LEU A 133 -2.19 -13.49 -10.74
C LEU A 133 -1.57 -14.76 -10.13
N SER A 134 -0.92 -14.63 -8.98
CA SER A 134 -0.39 -15.77 -8.22
C SER A 134 -1.43 -16.31 -7.24
N TRP A 135 -2.04 -15.42 -6.48
CA TRP A 135 -3.13 -15.74 -5.57
C TRP A 135 -4.00 -14.52 -5.31
N GLN A 136 -5.26 -14.80 -4.93
CA GLN A 136 -6.21 -13.80 -4.44
C GLN A 136 -6.98 -14.40 -3.27
N LYS A 137 -7.08 -13.66 -2.17
CA LYS A 137 -7.77 -14.07 -0.95
C LYS A 137 -8.63 -12.93 -0.43
N ARG A 138 -9.72 -13.26 0.24
CA ARG A 138 -10.55 -12.30 0.97
C ARG A 138 -10.55 -12.69 2.45
N PRO A 139 -9.56 -12.21 3.23
CA PRO A 139 -9.45 -12.60 4.65
C PRO A 139 -10.60 -12.05 5.49
N ALA A 140 -11.16 -10.91 5.08
CA ALA A 140 -12.19 -10.20 5.83
C ALA A 140 -13.03 -9.29 4.93
N GLY A 141 -13.78 -8.37 5.54
CA GLY A 141 -14.53 -7.31 4.86
C GLY A 141 -13.66 -6.20 4.26
N PRO A 142 -14.25 -5.05 3.94
CA PRO A 142 -13.59 -3.95 3.23
C PRO A 142 -12.26 -3.54 3.84
N LEU A 143 -11.22 -3.42 3.00
CA LEU A 143 -9.88 -3.02 3.43
C LEU A 143 -9.72 -1.49 3.38
N ARG A 144 -8.89 -0.96 4.29
CA ARG A 144 -8.72 0.50 4.47
C ARG A 144 -7.76 1.11 3.48
N GLY A 145 -6.65 0.45 3.19
CA GLY A 145 -5.58 1.04 2.43
C GLY A 145 -4.65 0.02 1.80
N ALA A 146 -3.49 0.49 1.38
CA ALA A 146 -2.47 -0.35 0.80
C ALA A 146 -1.94 -1.39 1.81
N PRO A 147 -1.52 -2.55 1.33
CA PRO A 147 -0.87 -3.54 2.17
C PRO A 147 0.52 -3.04 2.61
N THR A 148 0.99 -3.49 3.77
CA THR A 148 2.38 -3.31 4.20
C THR A 148 3.11 -4.63 4.08
N LEU A 149 4.26 -4.63 3.43
CA LEU A 149 5.07 -5.81 3.19
C LEU A 149 6.28 -5.82 4.13
N SER A 150 6.38 -6.82 4.97
CA SER A 150 7.54 -7.01 5.85
C SER A 150 7.67 -8.46 6.27
N ASN A 151 8.90 -8.94 6.41
CA ASN A 151 9.22 -10.26 6.98
C ASN A 151 8.43 -11.42 6.34
N GLY A 152 8.27 -11.43 5.02
CA GLY A 152 7.52 -12.47 4.31
C GLY A 152 6.00 -12.41 4.46
N ASN A 153 5.48 -11.39 5.13
CA ASN A 153 4.05 -11.17 5.35
C ASN A 153 3.51 -9.94 4.61
N VAL A 154 2.21 -9.98 4.35
CA VAL A 154 1.37 -8.89 3.87
C VAL A 154 0.45 -8.50 5.01
N TYR A 155 0.60 -7.30 5.53
CA TYR A 155 -0.26 -6.79 6.60
C TYR A 155 -1.34 -5.89 5.99
N VAL A 156 -2.59 -6.17 6.32
CA VAL A 156 -3.75 -5.40 5.86
C VAL A 156 -4.67 -5.04 7.02
N MET A 157 -5.36 -3.92 6.90
CA MET A 157 -6.33 -3.46 7.88
C MET A 157 -7.71 -3.33 7.25
N THR A 158 -8.72 -3.78 7.98
CA THR A 158 -10.13 -3.66 7.60
C THR A 158 -10.75 -2.36 8.12
N GLN A 159 -11.91 -2.01 7.57
CA GLN A 159 -12.66 -0.83 8.02
C GLN A 159 -13.22 -0.99 9.45
N ASP A 160 -13.47 -2.21 9.89
CA ASP A 160 -13.94 -2.55 11.24
C ASP A 160 -12.80 -2.77 12.25
N ASN A 161 -11.62 -2.20 11.98
CA ASN A 161 -10.47 -2.20 12.88
C ASN A 161 -9.86 -3.58 13.17
N GLN A 162 -9.83 -4.48 12.20
CA GLN A 162 -9.05 -5.70 12.32
C GLN A 162 -7.75 -5.58 11.53
N ILE A 163 -6.68 -6.21 12.00
CA ILE A 163 -5.43 -6.38 11.29
C ILE A 163 -5.22 -7.85 10.97
N TYR A 164 -4.79 -8.13 9.75
CA TYR A 164 -4.45 -9.47 9.27
C TYR A 164 -3.00 -9.50 8.80
N ALA A 165 -2.29 -10.57 9.12
CA ALA A 165 -1.01 -10.93 8.52
C ALA A 165 -1.22 -12.13 7.61
N LEU A 166 -0.96 -11.96 6.33
CA LEU A 166 -1.03 -13.02 5.32
C LEU A 166 0.38 -13.35 4.84
N ARG A 167 0.65 -14.60 4.54
CA ARG A 167 1.94 -14.99 3.96
C ARG A 167 2.05 -14.49 2.51
N GLN A 168 3.18 -13.91 2.14
CA GLN A 168 3.37 -13.36 0.79
C GLN A 168 3.30 -14.42 -0.32
N THR A 169 3.71 -15.66 -0.04
CA THR A 169 3.81 -16.71 -1.06
C THR A 169 2.46 -17.29 -1.52
N ASP A 170 1.46 -17.32 -0.65
CA ASP A 170 0.20 -18.04 -0.88
C ASP A 170 -1.04 -17.34 -0.32
N GLY A 171 -0.87 -16.24 0.41
CA GLY A 171 -1.97 -15.49 1.02
C GLY A 171 -2.60 -16.17 2.23
N GLU A 172 -2.01 -17.24 2.76
CA GLU A 172 -2.54 -17.90 3.95
C GLU A 172 -2.39 -17.03 5.20
N ALA A 173 -3.48 -16.93 5.97
CA ALA A 173 -3.49 -16.14 7.19
C ALA A 173 -2.54 -16.74 8.23
N GLN A 174 -1.62 -15.92 8.73
CA GLN A 174 -0.69 -16.30 9.78
C GLN A 174 -1.26 -15.96 11.16
N TRP A 175 -1.82 -14.78 11.28
CA TRP A 175 -2.53 -14.31 12.46
C TRP A 175 -3.47 -13.15 12.10
N ASN A 176 -4.39 -12.88 12.98
CA ASN A 176 -5.23 -11.68 12.95
C ASN A 176 -5.52 -11.22 14.36
N GLU A 177 -5.75 -9.92 14.51
CA GLU A 177 -6.14 -9.29 15.77
C GLU A 177 -7.24 -8.26 15.51
N ALA A 178 -8.15 -8.15 16.46
CA ALA A 178 -9.21 -7.16 16.44
C ALA A 178 -8.79 -5.94 17.28
N GLY A 179 -8.84 -4.79 16.68
CA GLY A 179 -8.73 -3.53 17.39
C GLY A 179 -10.04 -3.11 18.04
N PRO A 180 -10.06 -1.97 18.75
CA PRO A 180 -11.23 -1.47 19.44
C PRO A 180 -12.39 -1.20 18.49
N VAL A 181 -13.60 -1.53 18.93
CA VAL A 181 -14.83 -1.19 18.20
C VAL A 181 -15.04 0.32 18.23
N ALA A 182 -15.15 0.95 17.07
CA ALA A 182 -15.49 2.35 16.94
C ALA A 182 -16.89 2.51 16.36
N ALA A 183 -17.68 3.44 16.90
CA ALA A 183 -19.04 3.70 16.44
C ALA A 183 -19.10 4.28 15.02
N SER A 184 -18.00 4.88 14.55
CA SER A 184 -17.84 5.37 13.16
C SER A 184 -16.38 5.21 12.74
N GLY A 185 -16.15 4.66 11.55
CA GLY A 185 -14.84 4.59 10.94
C GLY A 185 -14.61 5.78 10.00
N ILE A 186 -13.41 6.35 10.06
CA ILE A 186 -12.99 7.28 9.00
C ILE A 186 -12.59 6.43 7.79
N PHE A 187 -13.18 6.72 6.64
CA PHE A 187 -12.70 6.17 5.38
C PHE A 187 -11.29 6.72 5.11
N GLY A 188 -10.29 5.96 5.41
CA GLY A 188 -8.90 6.41 5.37
C GLY A 188 -7.98 5.39 4.72
N VAL A 189 -6.88 5.89 4.19
CA VAL A 189 -5.83 5.12 3.50
C VAL A 189 -4.71 4.66 4.44
N GLY A 190 -5.01 4.47 5.72
CA GLY A 190 -4.02 4.01 6.69
C GLY A 190 -3.50 2.62 6.35
N ALA A 191 -2.18 2.48 6.30
CA ALA A 191 -1.48 1.21 6.24
C ALA A 191 -0.68 1.02 7.52
N PRO A 192 -0.57 -0.19 8.08
CA PRO A 192 0.27 -0.42 9.25
C PRO A 192 1.73 -0.12 8.94
N ALA A 193 2.53 0.23 9.94
CA ALA A 193 3.97 0.33 9.82
C ALA A 193 4.63 -0.94 10.39
N ALA A 194 5.72 -1.40 9.77
CA ALA A 194 6.41 -2.59 10.23
C ALA A 194 7.93 -2.40 10.20
N ALA A 195 8.58 -2.64 11.33
CA ALA A 195 10.04 -2.61 11.46
C ALA A 195 10.47 -3.38 12.72
N GLN A 196 11.69 -3.90 12.72
CA GLN A 196 12.37 -4.45 13.90
C GLN A 196 11.52 -5.48 14.69
N GLY A 197 10.87 -6.39 13.97
CA GLY A 197 10.04 -7.43 14.60
C GLY A 197 8.70 -6.93 15.15
N THR A 198 8.30 -5.69 14.81
CA THR A 198 7.08 -5.08 15.32
C THR A 198 6.23 -4.53 14.18
N VAL A 199 4.92 -4.77 14.23
CA VAL A 199 3.91 -4.13 13.38
C VAL A 199 3.10 -3.17 14.23
N ILE A 200 2.94 -1.93 13.77
CA ILE A 200 2.14 -0.91 14.45
C ILE A 200 0.92 -0.60 13.61
N ALA A 201 -0.26 -0.74 14.21
CA ALA A 201 -1.55 -0.44 13.60
C ALA A 201 -2.22 0.76 14.29
N GLY A 202 -2.71 1.71 13.51
CA GLY A 202 -3.53 2.82 13.99
C GLY A 202 -5.01 2.56 13.71
N TYR A 203 -5.85 2.67 14.73
CA TYR A 203 -7.27 2.39 14.66
C TYR A 203 -8.13 3.66 14.61
N SER A 204 -9.34 3.54 14.07
CA SER A 204 -10.29 4.67 13.96
C SER A 204 -10.77 5.19 15.34
N SER A 205 -10.57 4.43 16.41
CA SER A 205 -10.78 4.85 17.80
C SER A 205 -9.75 5.89 18.29
N GLY A 206 -8.64 6.08 17.55
CA GLY A 206 -7.49 6.90 17.96
C GLY A 206 -6.41 6.11 18.71
N GLU A 207 -6.59 4.82 18.88
CA GLU A 207 -5.61 3.94 19.52
C GLU A 207 -4.55 3.46 18.54
N LEU A 208 -3.35 3.24 19.07
CA LEU A 208 -2.24 2.57 18.40
C LEU A 208 -1.97 1.26 19.13
N ALA A 209 -1.82 0.18 18.37
CA ALA A 209 -1.39 -1.11 18.92
C ALA A 209 -0.13 -1.59 18.21
N ALA A 210 0.73 -2.27 18.96
CA ALA A 210 1.96 -2.87 18.48
C ALA A 210 1.90 -4.39 18.64
N TYR A 211 2.22 -5.10 17.56
CA TYR A 211 2.20 -6.56 17.48
C TYR A 211 3.59 -7.07 17.12
N ARG A 212 3.97 -8.23 17.64
CA ARG A 212 5.21 -8.92 17.23
C ARG A 212 4.92 -9.87 16.07
N TYR A 213 5.90 -10.02 15.16
CA TYR A 213 5.89 -10.99 14.06
C TYR A 213 7.14 -11.87 14.07
#